data_080902db781ffecc72e5f171d830bc29
#
_entry.id   080902db781ffecc72e5f171d830bc29
#
_cell.length_a   1.000
_cell.length_b   1.000
_cell.length_c   1.000
_cell.angle_alpha   90.00
_cell.angle_beta   90.00
_cell.angle_gamma   90.00
#
_symmetry.space_group_name_H-M   'P 1'
#
loop_
_entity.id
_entity.type
_entity.pdbx_description
1 polymer ?
#
loop_
_entity_poly.entity_id
_entity_poly.type
_entity_poly.pdbx_seq_one_letter_code
_entity_poly.pdbx_strand_id
1 'polypeptide(L)' 'MLRTEFKNNILTAYIDGEIDHDSAAKIRTRIDGAVQSLKPKLLSLDFSAVSFMDSSGVGLVMGRYR' A
#
# COMPACT_ATOMS: atom_id res chain seq x y z
N MET A 1 1.35 -9.87 1.43
CA MET A 1 2.66 -9.62 0.84
C MET A 1 2.62 -8.33 0.01
N LEU A 2 3.71 -7.63 -0.05
CA LEU A 2 3.76 -6.33 -0.72
C LEU A 2 4.92 -6.28 -1.70
N ARG A 3 4.66 -5.81 -2.91
CA ARG A 3 5.68 -5.51 -3.90
C ARG A 3 5.45 -4.08 -4.40
N THR A 4 6.52 -3.33 -4.56
CA THR A 4 6.41 -1.97 -5.06
C THR A 4 7.16 -1.80 -6.37
N GLU A 5 6.68 -0.87 -7.18
CA GLU A 5 7.31 -0.50 -8.44
C GLU A 5 7.26 1.01 -8.59
N PHE A 6 8.39 1.61 -8.99
CA PHE A 6 8.45 3.05 -9.16
C PHE A 6 8.87 3.36 -10.59
N LYS A 7 8.00 4.04 -11.32
CA LYS A 7 8.24 4.37 -12.72
C LYS A 7 7.48 5.63 -13.10
N ASN A 8 8.13 6.52 -13.81
CA ASN A 8 7.52 7.77 -14.29
C ASN A 8 6.91 8.60 -13.16
N ASN A 9 7.57 8.61 -12.01
CA ASN A 9 7.13 9.30 -10.80
C ASN A 9 5.84 8.73 -10.20
N ILE A 10 5.49 7.51 -10.59
CA ILE A 10 4.35 6.79 -10.03
C ILE A 10 4.87 5.63 -9.21
N LEU A 11 4.51 5.60 -7.94
CA LEU A 11 4.80 4.48 -7.05
C LEU A 11 3.57 3.59 -7.00
N THR A 12 3.70 2.36 -7.45
CA THR A 12 2.62 1.39 -7.39
C THR A 12 2.93 0.34 -6.34
N ALA A 13 2.00 0.12 -5.44
CA ALA A 13 2.09 -0.92 -4.42
C ALA A 13 1.14 -2.05 -4.78
N TYR A 14 1.70 -3.22 -5.07
CA TYR A 14 0.92 -4.42 -5.36
C TYR A 14 0.81 -5.23 -4.09
N ILE A 15 -0.40 -5.39 -3.60
CA ILE A 15 -0.69 -6.04 -2.34
C ILE A 15 -1.42 -7.34 -2.63
N ASP A 16 -1.00 -8.44 -1.99
CA ASP A 16 -1.65 -9.73 -2.19
C ASP A 16 -1.90 -10.41 -0.85
N GLY A 17 -2.79 -11.42 -0.90
CA GLY A 17 -3.11 -12.23 0.26
C GLY A 17 -4.18 -11.62 1.14
N GLU A 18 -4.11 -11.92 2.43
CA GLU A 18 -5.05 -11.43 3.41
C GLU A 18 -4.51 -10.18 4.09
N ILE A 19 -5.35 -9.18 4.26
CA ILE A 19 -5.00 -7.96 4.97
C ILE A 19 -5.75 -7.91 6.29
N ASP A 20 -5.04 -8.20 7.38
CA ASP A 20 -5.54 -8.07 8.74
C ASP A 20 -4.85 -6.89 9.42
N HIS A 21 -5.08 -6.76 10.73
CA HIS A 21 -4.52 -5.66 11.50
C HIS A 21 -2.98 -5.62 11.44
N ASP A 22 -2.34 -6.78 11.61
CA ASP A 22 -0.88 -6.85 11.63
C ASP A 22 -0.27 -6.58 10.26
N SER A 23 -0.82 -7.20 9.22
CA SER A 23 -0.29 -7.01 7.88
C SER A 23 -0.54 -5.60 7.37
N ALA A 24 -1.68 -4.99 7.70
CA ALA A 24 -1.97 -3.61 7.32
C ALA A 24 -0.93 -2.64 7.90
N ALA A 25 -0.54 -2.85 9.17
CA ALA A 25 0.46 -2.00 9.81
C ALA A 25 1.81 -2.11 9.12
N LYS A 26 2.22 -3.34 8.76
CA LYS A 26 3.48 -3.56 8.06
C LYS A 26 3.48 -2.96 6.67
N ILE A 27 2.38 -3.12 5.95
CA ILE A 27 2.21 -2.56 4.61
C ILE A 27 2.29 -1.04 4.68
N ARG A 28 1.60 -0.43 5.63
CA ARG A 28 1.62 1.03 5.81
C ARG A 28 3.04 1.54 6.03
N THR A 29 3.79 0.89 6.92
CA THR A 29 5.15 1.30 7.23
C THR A 29 6.03 1.27 5.97
N ARG A 30 5.91 0.22 5.17
CA ARG A 30 6.71 0.09 3.95
C ARG A 30 6.32 1.12 2.90
N ILE A 31 5.02 1.37 2.73
CA ILE A 31 4.55 2.36 1.78
C ILE A 31 5.00 3.76 2.20
N ASP A 32 4.86 4.09 3.49
CA ASP A 32 5.28 5.39 4.01
C ASP A 32 6.77 5.62 3.79
N GLY A 33 7.58 4.60 4.04
CA GLY A 33 9.03 4.68 3.81
C GLY A 33 9.36 4.93 2.34
N ALA A 34 8.69 4.22 1.44
CA ALA A 34 8.91 4.39 0.01
C ALA A 34 8.47 5.78 -0.45
N VAL A 35 7.34 6.27 0.03
CA VAL A 35 6.86 7.61 -0.31
C VAL A 35 7.85 8.68 0.15
N GLN A 36 8.38 8.55 1.36
CA GLN A 36 9.35 9.50 1.88
C GLN A 36 10.66 9.48 1.10
N SER A 37 11.11 8.29 0.68
CA SER A 37 12.35 8.15 -0.07
C SER A 37 12.24 8.60 -1.51
N LEU A 38 11.18 8.20 -2.18
CA LEU A 38 11.04 8.39 -3.63
C LEU A 38 10.28 9.64 -4.00
N LYS A 39 9.46 10.16 -3.09
CA LYS A 39 8.63 11.35 -3.29
C LYS A 39 7.87 11.29 -4.60
N PRO A 40 7.06 10.25 -4.82
CA PRO A 40 6.34 10.09 -6.07
C PRO A 40 5.26 11.16 -6.23
N LYS A 41 4.92 11.48 -7.47
CA LYS A 41 3.81 12.38 -7.75
C LYS A 41 2.47 11.69 -7.55
N LEU A 42 2.44 10.37 -7.70
CA LEU A 42 1.21 9.59 -7.58
C LEU A 42 1.52 8.28 -6.86
N LEU A 43 0.67 7.91 -5.92
CA LEU A 43 0.70 6.61 -5.27
C LEU A 43 -0.49 5.80 -5.76
N SER A 44 -0.22 4.65 -6.34
CA SER A 44 -1.25 3.73 -6.81
C SER A 44 -1.24 2.48 -5.94
N LEU A 45 -2.40 2.08 -5.45
CA LEU A 45 -2.55 0.89 -4.62
C LEU A 45 -3.33 -0.15 -5.41
N ASP A 46 -2.73 -1.32 -5.65
CA ASP A 46 -3.34 -2.40 -6.39
C ASP A 46 -3.74 -3.52 -5.44
N PHE A 47 -5.04 -3.71 -5.26
CA PHE A 47 -5.60 -4.74 -4.39
C PHE A 47 -6.17 -5.92 -5.17
N SER A 48 -5.89 -6.04 -6.47
CA SER A 48 -6.51 -7.06 -7.30
C SER A 48 -6.17 -8.48 -6.85
N ALA A 49 -5.05 -8.67 -6.17
CA ALA A 49 -4.62 -9.97 -5.66
C ALA A 49 -4.93 -10.18 -4.17
N VAL A 50 -5.67 -9.27 -3.56
CA VAL A 50 -6.07 -9.39 -2.16
C VAL A 50 -7.25 -10.36 -2.07
N SER A 51 -7.11 -11.41 -1.25
CA SER A 51 -8.15 -12.42 -1.07
C SER A 51 -9.14 -12.07 0.04
N PHE A 52 -8.71 -11.30 1.03
CA PHE A 52 -9.53 -10.88 2.16
C PHE A 52 -8.98 -9.60 2.75
N MET A 53 -9.87 -8.69 3.14
CA MET A 53 -9.48 -7.43 3.76
C MET A 53 -10.51 -7.06 4.82
N ASP A 54 -10.04 -6.89 6.06
CA ASP A 54 -10.89 -6.41 7.16
C ASP A 54 -10.87 -4.88 7.21
N SER A 55 -11.43 -4.32 8.29
CA SER A 55 -11.51 -2.87 8.44
C SER A 55 -10.13 -2.20 8.51
N SER A 56 -9.08 -2.94 8.89
CA SER A 56 -7.73 -2.40 8.91
C SER A 56 -7.23 -2.08 7.50
N GLY A 57 -7.64 -2.87 6.51
CA GLY A 57 -7.32 -2.58 5.11
C GLY A 57 -7.98 -1.30 4.62
N VAL A 58 -9.22 -1.07 5.04
CA VAL A 58 -9.92 0.18 4.73
C VAL A 58 -9.17 1.37 5.34
N GLY A 59 -8.71 1.23 6.58
CA GLY A 59 -7.90 2.26 7.22
C GLY A 59 -6.60 2.55 6.49
N LEU A 60 -5.98 1.52 5.91
CA LEU A 60 -4.77 1.68 5.11
C LEU A 60 -5.03 2.57 3.90
N VAL A 61 -6.12 2.33 3.18
CA VAL A 61 -6.50 3.13 2.01
C VAL A 61 -6.82 4.56 2.43
N MET A 62 -7.66 4.72 3.45
CA MET A 62 -8.05 6.05 3.93
C MET A 62 -6.86 6.85 4.44
N GLY A 63 -5.89 6.18 5.06
CA GLY A 63 -4.68 6.84 5.51
C GLY A 63 -3.83 7.41 4.40
N ARG A 64 -3.95 6.87 3.18
CA ARG A 64 -3.21 7.36 2.01
C ARG A 64 -3.96 8.44 1.24
N TYR A 65 -5.22 8.58 1.48
CA TYR A 65 -6.10 9.45 0.72
C TYR A 65 -6.25 10.80 1.43
N ARG A 66 -5.25 11.60 1.30
CA ARG A 66 -5.28 12.90 1.96
C ARG A 66 -4.99 14.04 1.02
#